data_a12ec81e408c36155ff78b947c0d2dbc
#
_entry.id   a12ec81e408c36155ff78b947c0d2dbc
#
_cell.length_a   1.000
_cell.length_b   1.000
_cell.length_c   1.000
_cell.angle_alpha   90.00
_cell.angle_beta   90.00
_cell.angle_gamma   90.00
#
_symmetry.space_group_name_H-M   'P 1'
#
loop_
_entity.id
_entity.type
_entity.pdbx_description
1 polymer ?
#
loop_
_entity_poly.entity_id
_entity_poly.type
_entity_poly.pdbx_seq_one_letter_code
_entity_poly.pdbx_strand_id
1 'polypeptide(L)'
;MAAIVNGLSLSKLRPFGATFFIFSDYARPAVRLSAIMELPAIWVFTHDAMGDGEDGPTHQPVEQLVSMRAIPGVGRSGRCGCCAA
;
A
#
# COMPACT_ATOMS: atom_id res chain seq x y z
N MET A 1 11.49 -3.26 0.23
CA MET A 1 10.36 -4.04 0.79
C MET A 1 9.29 -4.32 -0.27
N ALA A 2 8.65 -3.34 -0.87
CA ALA A 2 7.49 -3.56 -1.74
C ALA A 2 7.76 -4.47 -2.96
N ALA A 3 8.90 -4.33 -3.61
CA ALA A 3 9.28 -5.23 -4.71
C ALA A 3 9.48 -6.69 -4.25
N ILE A 4 9.92 -6.88 -3.01
CA ILE A 4 10.07 -8.23 -2.43
C ILE A 4 8.69 -8.89 -2.25
N VAL A 5 7.69 -8.13 -1.81
CA VAL A 5 6.30 -8.61 -1.71
C VAL A 5 5.80 -9.09 -3.08
N ASN A 6 6.05 -8.33 -4.14
CA ASN A 6 5.69 -8.74 -5.50
C ASN A 6 6.42 -10.03 -5.92
N GLY A 7 7.73 -10.12 -5.64
CA GLY A 7 8.52 -11.32 -5.94
C GLY A 7 8.01 -12.58 -5.21
N LEU A 8 7.69 -12.45 -3.94
CA LEU A 8 7.10 -13.53 -3.15
C LEU A 8 5.73 -13.94 -3.70
N SER A 9 4.90 -12.98 -4.11
CA SER A 9 3.61 -13.25 -4.71
C SER A 9 3.73 -13.99 -6.04
N LEU A 10 4.70 -13.61 -6.87
CA LEU A 10 5.03 -14.34 -8.12
C LEU A 10 5.49 -15.78 -7.85
N SER A 11 6.12 -16.01 -6.71
CA SER A 11 6.54 -17.35 -6.26
C SER A 11 5.40 -18.17 -5.66
N LYS A 12 4.13 -17.79 -5.89
CA LYS A 12 2.92 -18.48 -5.41
C LYS A 12 2.72 -18.42 -3.89
N LEU A 13 3.42 -17.55 -3.20
CA LEU A 13 3.16 -17.25 -1.80
C LEU A 13 2.05 -16.20 -1.67
N ARG A 14 1.51 -16.05 -0.48
CA ARG A 14 0.55 -14.98 -0.14
C ARG A 14 1.21 -13.99 0.83
N PRO A 15 2.07 -13.14 0.36
CA PRO A 15 2.78 -12.20 1.20
C PRO A 15 1.92 -11.01 1.59
N PHE A 16 2.33 -10.35 2.65
CA PHE A 16 1.87 -9.00 2.96
C PHE A 16 3.04 -8.07 3.20
N GLY A 17 2.86 -6.80 2.91
CA GLY A 17 3.78 -5.73 3.26
C GLY A 17 3.09 -4.72 4.16
N ALA A 18 3.78 -4.28 5.21
CA ALA A 18 3.23 -3.30 6.15
C ALA A 18 4.19 -2.13 6.32
N THR A 19 3.63 -0.93 6.38
CA THR A 19 4.38 0.30 6.62
C THR A 19 3.43 1.43 7.02
N PHE A 20 3.99 2.57 7.46
CA PHE A 20 3.21 3.79 7.62
C PHE A 20 2.68 4.28 6.29
N PHE A 21 1.48 4.82 6.29
CA PHE A 21 0.80 5.18 5.04
C PHE A 21 1.54 6.26 4.25
N ILE A 22 2.23 7.19 4.92
CA ILE A 22 3.04 8.21 4.23
C ILE A 22 4.10 7.57 3.32
N PHE A 23 4.66 6.42 3.71
CA PHE A 23 5.68 5.72 2.93
C PHE A 23 5.10 4.92 1.77
N SER A 24 3.79 4.96 1.56
CA SER A 24 3.20 4.47 0.31
C SER A 24 3.78 5.18 -0.92
N ASP A 25 4.30 6.40 -0.75
CA ASP A 25 4.98 7.12 -1.82
C ASP A 25 6.19 6.35 -2.38
N TYR A 26 6.92 5.65 -1.52
CA TYR A 26 8.03 4.79 -1.93
C TYR A 26 7.56 3.42 -2.46
N ALA A 27 6.42 2.95 -1.99
CA ALA A 27 5.87 1.66 -2.40
C ALA A 27 5.03 1.75 -3.69
N ARG A 28 4.59 2.95 -4.07
CA ARG A 28 3.62 3.17 -5.16
C ARG A 28 3.99 2.49 -6.48
N PRO A 29 5.22 2.55 -6.99
CA PRO A 29 5.58 1.84 -8.21
C PRO A 29 5.36 0.33 -8.12
N ALA A 30 5.73 -0.27 -6.99
CA ALA A 30 5.54 -1.70 -6.78
C ALA A 30 4.06 -2.08 -6.59
N VAL A 31 3.28 -1.26 -5.89
CA VAL A 31 1.83 -1.43 -5.76
C VAL A 31 1.14 -1.34 -7.12
N ARG A 32 1.55 -0.39 -7.95
CA ARG A 32 1.04 -0.28 -9.32
C ARG A 32 1.36 -1.53 -10.14
N LEU A 33 2.57 -2.04 -10.04
CA LEU A 33 2.96 -3.27 -10.73
C LEU A 33 2.17 -4.48 -10.23
N SER A 34 1.94 -4.60 -8.92
CA SER A 34 1.13 -5.69 -8.39
C SER A 34 -0.30 -5.64 -8.91
N ALA A 35 -0.86 -4.44 -9.07
CA ALA A 35 -2.20 -4.25 -9.64
C ALA A 35 -2.25 -4.63 -11.13
N ILE A 36 -1.25 -4.22 -11.93
CA ILE A 36 -1.16 -4.57 -13.36
C ILE A 36 -0.99 -6.08 -13.55
N MET A 37 -0.19 -6.72 -12.72
CA MET A 37 0.06 -8.16 -12.77
C MET A 37 -1.02 -8.99 -12.05
N GLU A 38 -2.04 -8.35 -11.48
CA GLU A 38 -3.11 -9.00 -10.72
C GLU A 38 -2.60 -9.92 -9.60
N LEU A 39 -1.51 -9.51 -8.94
CA LEU A 39 -0.90 -10.29 -7.87
C LEU A 39 -1.75 -10.28 -6.59
N PRO A 40 -1.87 -11.40 -5.88
CA PRO A 40 -2.57 -11.47 -4.60
C PRO A 40 -1.73 -10.93 -3.44
N ALA A 41 -1.10 -9.77 -3.64
CA ALA A 41 -0.32 -9.08 -2.62
C ALA A 41 -1.23 -8.29 -1.69
N ILE A 42 -0.94 -8.34 -0.39
CA ILE A 42 -1.68 -7.58 0.63
C ILE A 42 -0.80 -6.43 1.12
N TRP A 43 -1.38 -5.25 1.15
CA TRP A 43 -0.73 -4.04 1.64
C TRP A 43 -1.44 -3.53 2.88
N VAL A 44 -0.72 -3.43 3.98
CA VAL A 44 -1.24 -2.93 5.26
C VAL A 44 -0.57 -1.59 5.56
N PHE A 45 -1.38 -0.55 5.60
CA PHE A 45 -0.90 0.79 5.93
C PHE A 45 -1.45 1.21 7.30
N THR A 46 -0.57 1.75 8.12
CA THR A 46 -0.89 2.29 9.44
C THR A 46 -0.62 3.79 9.47
N HIS A 47 -0.98 4.47 10.54
CA HIS A 47 -0.74 5.89 10.74
C HIS A 47 -1.31 6.72 9.57
N ASP A 48 -2.59 6.49 9.26
CA ASP A 48 -3.29 7.13 8.16
C ASP A 48 -4.11 8.36 8.57
N ALA A 49 -4.01 8.77 9.83
CA ALA A 49 -4.73 9.90 10.38
C ALA A 49 -3.83 11.10 10.64
N MET A 50 -4.34 12.28 10.34
CA MET A 50 -3.66 13.54 10.65
C MET A 50 -3.63 13.87 12.15
N GLY A 51 -4.34 13.12 12.97
CA GLY A 51 -4.44 13.31 14.41
C GLY A 51 -3.58 12.37 15.25
N ASP A 52 -2.70 11.61 14.64
CA ASP A 52 -1.85 10.64 15.34
C ASP A 52 -0.66 11.31 16.04
N GLY A 53 -0.96 12.14 17.01
CA GLY A 53 -0.04 12.57 18.01
C GLY A 53 1.22 13.27 17.51
N GLU A 54 2.39 12.72 17.81
CA GLU A 54 3.70 13.36 17.66
C GLU A 54 4.37 13.13 16.30
N ASP A 55 3.70 12.47 15.33
CA ASP A 55 4.31 12.08 14.06
C ASP A 55 4.76 13.28 13.22
N GLY A 56 4.06 14.38 13.28
CA GLY A 56 4.39 15.60 12.56
C GLY A 56 4.16 15.52 11.06
N PRO A 57 4.48 16.60 10.33
CA PRO A 57 4.13 16.73 8.91
C PRO A 57 4.89 15.74 8.00
N THR A 58 6.00 15.19 8.45
CA THR A 58 6.78 14.22 7.67
C THR A 58 6.19 12.81 7.67
N HIS A 59 5.29 12.50 8.61
CA HIS A 59 4.72 11.17 8.81
C HIS A 59 3.19 11.16 8.74
N GLN A 60 2.56 12.29 8.50
CA GLN A 60 1.11 12.41 8.42
C GLN A 60 0.68 12.44 6.94
N PRO A 61 -0.04 11.41 6.46
CA PRO A 61 -0.49 11.36 5.08
C PRO A 61 -1.63 12.36 4.83
N VAL A 62 -1.62 12.96 3.65
CA VAL A 62 -2.68 13.85 3.17
C VAL A 62 -3.17 13.38 1.79
N GLU A 63 -2.28 13.41 0.80
CA GLU A 63 -2.58 13.07 -0.59
C GLU A 63 -2.48 11.57 -0.90
N GLN A 64 -1.96 10.76 0.02
CA GLN A 64 -1.66 9.35 -0.24
C GLN A 64 -2.91 8.54 -0.53
N LEU A 65 -4.01 8.79 0.16
CA LEU A 65 -5.24 8.04 -0.04
C LEU A 65 -5.81 8.25 -1.46
N VAL A 66 -5.90 9.50 -1.89
CA VAL A 66 -6.35 9.84 -3.24
C VAL A 66 -5.42 9.23 -4.29
N SER A 67 -4.13 9.34 -4.05
CA SER A 67 -3.10 8.81 -4.91
C SER A 67 -3.18 7.30 -5.08
N MET A 68 -3.40 6.56 -3.99
CA MET A 68 -3.56 5.10 -4.04
C MET A 68 -4.85 4.70 -4.74
N ARG A 69 -5.94 5.42 -4.50
CA ARG A 69 -7.23 5.19 -5.17
C ARG A 69 -7.18 5.48 -6.68
N ALA A 70 -6.25 6.33 -7.11
CA ALA A 70 -6.06 6.63 -8.52
C ALA A 70 -5.36 5.51 -9.30
N ILE A 71 -4.73 4.54 -8.63
CA ILE A 71 -4.09 3.41 -9.30
C ILE A 71 -5.15 2.45 -9.81
N PRO A 72 -5.24 2.20 -11.14
CA PRO A 72 -6.22 1.27 -11.69
C PRO A 72 -6.01 -0.15 -11.12
N GLY A 73 -7.08 -0.77 -10.67
CA GLY A 73 -7.06 -2.14 -10.13
C GLY A 73 -6.82 -2.24 -8.63
N VAL A 74 -6.30 -1.21 -7.99
CA VAL A 74 -6.20 -1.18 -6.52
C VAL A 74 -7.59 -1.06 -5.92
N GLY A 75 -7.94 -1.96 -5.02
CA GLY A 75 -9.25 -1.99 -4.36
C GLY A 75 -10.41 -2.58 -5.18
N ARG A 76 -10.24 -2.87 -6.47
CA ARG A 76 -11.30 -3.45 -7.32
C ARG A 76 -11.46 -4.97 -7.18
N SER A 77 -10.42 -5.66 -6.79
CA SER A 77 -10.41 -7.14 -6.80
C SER A 77 -10.61 -7.77 -5.43
N GLY A 78 -10.89 -7.01 -4.39
CA GLY A 78 -10.93 -7.52 -3.02
C GLY A 78 -9.59 -8.13 -2.54
N ARG A 79 -8.56 -7.99 -3.35
CA ARG A 79 -7.24 -8.59 -3.13
C ARG A 79 -6.19 -7.59 -2.65
N CYS A 80 -6.48 -6.31 -2.77
CA CYS A 80 -5.64 -5.25 -2.22
C CYS A 80 -6.43 -4.56 -1.11
N GLY A 81 -6.34 -5.11 0.10
CA GLY A 81 -6.96 -4.51 1.27
C GLY A 81 -6.10 -3.35 1.75
N CYS A 82 -6.49 -2.12 1.41
CA CYS A 82 -6.11 -0.99 2.25
C CYS A 82 -7.05 -1.04 3.45
N CYS A 83 -6.63 -1.68 4.53
CA CYS A 83 -7.34 -1.55 5.80
C CYS A 83 -6.94 -0.21 6.40
N ALA A 84 -7.72 0.83 6.10
CA ALA A 84 -7.77 1.99 6.95
C ALA A 84 -8.52 1.56 8.23
N ALA A 85 -7.83 1.56 9.31
CA ALA A 85 -8.45 1.41 10.63
C ALA A 85 -9.07 2.75 11.04
#